data_c85aff1cb58255238e196ed0cc8d93fb
#
_entry.id   c85aff1cb58255238e196ed0cc8d93fb
#
_cell.length_a   1.000
_cell.length_b   1.000
_cell.length_c   1.000
_cell.angle_alpha   90.00
_cell.angle_beta   90.00
_cell.angle_gamma   90.00
#
_symmetry.space_group_name_H-M   'P 1'
#
loop_
_entity.id
_entity.type
_entity.pdbx_description
1 polymer ?
#
loop_
_entity_poly.entity_id
_entity_poly.type
_entity_poly.pdbx_seq_one_letter_code
_entity_poly.pdbx_strand_id
1 'polypeptide(L)'
;EGIVSFLNKVCEVELEPYIESSYQELADYVNAYDQKMIMKRENIADRGIWTAKKRYILNVWDSEGVRYEEAKLKIMGIEAIKTSTPAPCRTMLKDAFKILMSGTEDECIEYIEKCRTEFKSLPPEEVSFPRTASNVEKWHSSSDLYGKGCPIHIRGAILYNHWTKKKEIDHKYATIQNGEKIKFCYLKTPNWMHENVISFIQDFPTELDLDKHVDYDLQFSKAFLDPVKVILDCIGWETERKNTLESFFS
;
A
#
# COMPACT_ATOMS: atom_id res chain seq x y z
N GLU A 1 -29.95 1.55 -14.91
CA GLU A 1 -30.85 2.20 -13.90
C GLU A 1 -31.77 1.20 -13.21
N GLY A 2 -32.46 0.30 -13.93
CA GLY A 2 -33.43 -0.64 -13.36
C GLY A 2 -32.84 -1.56 -12.27
N ILE A 3 -31.63 -2.08 -12.45
CA ILE A 3 -31.01 -3.00 -11.48
C ILE A 3 -30.71 -2.29 -10.14
N VAL A 4 -30.16 -1.08 -10.17
CA VAL A 4 -29.85 -0.34 -8.94
C VAL A 4 -31.12 0.05 -8.20
N SER A 5 -32.15 0.49 -8.92
CA SER A 5 -33.46 0.80 -8.33
C SER A 5 -34.11 -0.44 -7.71
N PHE A 6 -34.01 -1.60 -8.39
CA PHE A 6 -34.49 -2.87 -7.85
C PHE A 6 -33.74 -3.26 -6.57
N LEU A 7 -32.40 -3.20 -6.58
CA LEU A 7 -31.59 -3.52 -5.41
C LEU A 7 -31.86 -2.59 -4.22
N ASN A 8 -32.03 -1.30 -4.47
CA ASN A 8 -32.43 -0.34 -3.43
C ASN A 8 -33.75 -0.74 -2.80
N LYS A 9 -34.77 -1.04 -3.64
CA LYS A 9 -36.08 -1.46 -3.16
C LYS A 9 -36.03 -2.74 -2.33
N VAL A 10 -35.24 -3.73 -2.74
CA VAL A 10 -35.03 -4.97 -1.96
C VAL A 10 -34.37 -4.66 -0.61
N CYS A 11 -33.35 -3.80 -0.60
CA CYS A 11 -32.70 -3.39 0.66
C CYS A 11 -33.68 -2.70 1.61
N GLU A 12 -34.42 -1.71 1.13
CA GLU A 12 -35.33 -0.88 1.96
C GLU A 12 -36.56 -1.65 2.44
N VAL A 13 -37.13 -2.51 1.60
CA VAL A 13 -38.41 -3.18 1.91
C VAL A 13 -38.22 -4.54 2.58
N GLU A 14 -37.17 -5.25 2.28
CA GLU A 14 -36.97 -6.61 2.76
C GLU A 14 -35.81 -6.73 3.75
N LEU A 15 -34.59 -6.24 3.40
CA LEU A 15 -33.41 -6.50 4.18
C LEU A 15 -33.27 -5.61 5.42
N GLU A 16 -33.52 -4.31 5.29
CA GLU A 16 -33.41 -3.38 6.43
C GLU A 16 -34.42 -3.70 7.55
N PRO A 17 -35.73 -3.94 7.26
CA PRO A 17 -36.68 -4.36 8.27
C PRO A 17 -36.35 -5.69 8.92
N TYR A 18 -35.85 -6.66 8.16
CA TYR A 18 -35.43 -7.97 8.72
C TYR A 18 -34.25 -7.80 9.68
N ILE A 19 -33.25 -6.98 9.31
CA ILE A 19 -32.09 -6.73 10.17
C ILE A 19 -32.51 -5.95 11.42
N GLU A 20 -33.39 -4.95 11.28
CA GLU A 20 -33.92 -4.18 12.39
C GLU A 20 -34.65 -5.04 13.42
N SER A 21 -35.51 -5.97 12.94
CA SER A 21 -36.16 -6.96 13.79
C SER A 21 -35.14 -7.84 14.54
N SER A 22 -34.10 -8.31 13.84
CA SER A 22 -33.03 -9.11 14.46
C SER A 22 -32.23 -8.33 15.51
N TYR A 23 -32.01 -7.05 15.29
CA TYR A 23 -31.36 -6.18 16.29
C TYR A 23 -32.26 -5.93 17.51
N GLN A 24 -33.59 -5.83 17.32
CA GLN A 24 -34.52 -5.72 18.43
C GLN A 24 -34.55 -7.03 19.25
N GLU A 25 -34.63 -8.20 18.61
CA GLU A 25 -34.55 -9.49 19.28
C GLU A 25 -33.26 -9.64 20.10
N LEU A 26 -32.11 -9.19 19.53
CA LEU A 26 -30.84 -9.20 20.24
C LEU A 26 -30.86 -8.25 21.46
N ALA A 27 -31.41 -7.05 21.29
CA ALA A 27 -31.53 -6.08 22.37
C ALA A 27 -32.38 -6.60 23.53
N ASP A 28 -33.50 -7.25 23.22
CA ASP A 28 -34.38 -7.90 24.18
C ASP A 28 -33.67 -9.06 24.89
N TYR A 29 -32.95 -9.90 24.15
CA TYR A 29 -32.19 -11.04 24.70
C TYR A 29 -31.10 -10.60 25.69
N VAL A 30 -30.35 -9.52 25.39
CA VAL A 30 -29.32 -9.00 26.29
C VAL A 30 -29.86 -7.98 27.32
N ASN A 31 -31.18 -7.78 27.37
CA ASN A 31 -31.86 -6.85 28.23
C ASN A 31 -31.31 -5.42 28.10
N ALA A 32 -31.06 -4.97 26.86
CA ALA A 32 -30.58 -3.62 26.57
C ALA A 32 -31.67 -2.57 26.88
N TYR A 33 -31.25 -1.40 27.36
CA TYR A 33 -32.18 -0.30 27.66
C TYR A 33 -32.87 0.23 26.38
N ASP A 34 -32.17 0.24 25.25
CA ASP A 34 -32.63 0.78 23.97
C ASP A 34 -31.87 0.14 22.81
N GLN A 35 -32.54 -0.07 21.67
CA GLN A 35 -31.92 -0.54 20.42
C GLN A 35 -31.54 0.68 19.57
N LYS A 36 -30.22 0.87 19.33
CA LYS A 36 -29.68 2.00 18.56
C LYS A 36 -28.87 1.59 17.32
N MET A 37 -28.77 0.28 17.06
CA MET A 37 -28.05 -0.19 15.88
C MET A 37 -28.91 0.02 14.64
N ILE A 38 -28.35 0.69 13.65
CA ILE A 38 -28.99 0.90 12.35
C ILE A 38 -28.04 0.37 11.28
N MET A 39 -28.55 -0.47 10.40
CA MET A 39 -27.81 -0.93 9.23
C MET A 39 -28.54 -0.50 7.97
N LYS A 40 -27.81 0.15 7.06
CA LYS A 40 -28.32 0.57 5.75
C LYS A 40 -27.36 0.12 4.65
N ARG A 41 -27.87 -0.01 3.43
CA ARG A 41 -27.07 -0.28 2.25
C ARG A 41 -26.07 0.87 2.03
N GLU A 42 -24.77 0.53 1.98
CA GLU A 42 -23.70 1.51 1.75
C GLU A 42 -23.36 1.64 0.26
N ASN A 43 -23.06 0.53 -0.42
CA ASN A 43 -22.60 0.56 -1.80
C ASN A 43 -23.32 -0.47 -2.68
N ILE A 44 -23.50 -0.14 -3.96
CA ILE A 44 -23.81 -1.09 -5.05
C ILE A 44 -22.63 -1.06 -6.02
N ALA A 45 -22.02 -2.21 -6.24
CA ALA A 45 -20.90 -2.42 -7.13
C ALA A 45 -21.21 -3.55 -8.12
N ASP A 46 -20.70 -3.48 -9.34
CA ASP A 46 -20.81 -4.55 -10.32
C ASP A 46 -19.69 -5.58 -10.22
N ARG A 47 -18.54 -5.16 -9.66
CA ARG A 47 -17.36 -6.02 -9.43
C ARG A 47 -16.75 -5.72 -8.08
N GLY A 48 -16.19 -6.77 -7.46
CA GLY A 48 -15.46 -6.63 -6.22
C GLY A 48 -14.49 -7.78 -5.98
N ILE A 49 -13.34 -7.45 -5.38
CA ILE A 49 -12.30 -8.42 -5.00
C ILE A 49 -12.02 -8.23 -3.52
N TRP A 50 -12.16 -9.30 -2.73
CA TRP A 50 -11.86 -9.34 -1.31
C TRP A 50 -10.65 -10.23 -1.08
N THR A 51 -9.55 -9.65 -0.60
CA THR A 51 -8.32 -10.39 -0.29
C THR A 51 -8.25 -10.85 1.17
N ALA A 52 -8.91 -10.12 2.06
CA ALA A 52 -9.02 -10.45 3.48
C ALA A 52 -10.09 -9.57 4.16
N LYS A 53 -10.35 -9.79 5.46
CA LYS A 53 -11.19 -8.91 6.28
C LYS A 53 -10.66 -7.47 6.23
N LYS A 54 -11.52 -6.52 5.87
CA LYS A 54 -11.21 -5.09 5.70
C LYS A 54 -10.19 -4.78 4.58
N ARG A 55 -9.98 -5.72 3.65
CA ARG A 55 -9.10 -5.53 2.49
C ARG A 55 -9.86 -5.91 1.21
N TYR A 56 -10.34 -4.91 0.49
CA TYR A 56 -11.14 -5.11 -0.72
C TYR A 56 -11.03 -3.94 -1.70
N ILE A 57 -11.42 -4.23 -2.94
CA ILE A 57 -11.59 -3.26 -4.01
C ILE A 57 -12.98 -3.47 -4.60
N LEU A 58 -13.75 -2.39 -4.76
CA LEU A 58 -15.08 -2.42 -5.36
C LEU A 58 -15.14 -1.41 -6.52
N ASN A 59 -15.83 -1.79 -7.60
CA ASN A 59 -16.20 -0.91 -8.68
C ASN A 59 -17.62 -0.39 -8.41
N VAL A 60 -17.74 0.77 -7.75
CA VAL A 60 -18.98 1.26 -7.14
C VAL A 60 -19.75 2.14 -8.11
N TRP A 61 -21.03 1.81 -8.33
CA TRP A 61 -21.98 2.58 -9.11
C TRP A 61 -22.92 3.45 -8.28
N ASP A 62 -23.13 3.09 -7.02
CA ASP A 62 -23.97 3.84 -6.10
C ASP A 62 -23.40 3.74 -4.67
N SER A 63 -23.30 4.85 -4.00
CA SER A 63 -22.84 4.92 -2.60
C SER A 63 -23.83 5.73 -1.78
N GLU A 64 -24.45 5.11 -0.78
CA GLU A 64 -25.41 5.73 0.14
C GLU A 64 -26.56 6.48 -0.60
N GLY A 65 -27.03 5.94 -1.74
CA GLY A 65 -28.06 6.55 -2.55
C GLY A 65 -27.58 7.57 -3.60
N VAL A 66 -26.28 7.90 -3.60
CA VAL A 66 -25.69 8.76 -4.63
C VAL A 66 -25.25 7.93 -5.81
N ARG A 67 -25.94 8.09 -6.92
CA ARG A 67 -25.64 7.42 -8.20
C ARG A 67 -24.49 8.10 -8.92
N TYR A 68 -23.52 7.30 -9.39
CA TYR A 68 -22.42 7.77 -10.23
C TYR A 68 -22.72 7.55 -11.72
N GLU A 69 -22.32 8.48 -12.56
CA GLU A 69 -22.37 8.34 -14.02
C GLU A 69 -21.36 7.32 -14.52
N GLU A 70 -20.18 7.32 -13.90
CA GLU A 70 -19.11 6.34 -14.11
C GLU A 70 -18.76 5.67 -12.78
N ALA A 71 -18.46 4.37 -12.83
CA ALA A 71 -18.11 3.64 -11.63
C ALA A 71 -16.87 4.21 -10.94
N LYS A 72 -16.91 4.31 -9.63
CA LYS A 72 -15.79 4.78 -8.80
C LYS A 72 -15.15 3.63 -8.07
N LEU A 73 -13.81 3.63 -8.08
CA LEU A 73 -13.04 2.63 -7.37
C LEU A 73 -13.04 2.93 -5.86
N LYS A 74 -13.62 2.02 -5.05
CA LYS A 74 -13.54 2.04 -3.59
C LYS A 74 -12.50 1.03 -3.14
N ILE A 75 -11.46 1.51 -2.47
CA ILE A 75 -10.34 0.69 -1.98
C ILE A 75 -10.31 0.76 -0.47
N MET A 76 -10.21 -0.39 0.20
CA MET A 76 -10.11 -0.47 1.65
C MET A 76 -8.93 -1.34 2.08
N GLY A 77 -8.10 -0.84 3.01
CA GLY A 77 -7.03 -1.58 3.67
C GLY A 77 -5.84 -1.99 2.80
N ILE A 78 -5.80 -1.57 1.53
CA ILE A 78 -4.76 -1.91 0.56
C ILE A 78 -3.71 -0.79 0.48
N GLU A 79 -2.53 -1.11 0.03
CA GLU A 79 -1.35 -0.24 -0.03
C GLU A 79 -1.57 1.03 -0.87
N ALA A 80 -2.48 0.99 -1.85
CA ALA A 80 -2.84 2.13 -2.71
C ALA A 80 -3.40 3.36 -1.96
N ILE A 81 -3.89 3.19 -0.73
CA ILE A 81 -4.43 4.27 0.11
C ILE A 81 -3.61 4.55 1.36
N LYS A 82 -2.58 3.73 1.63
CA LYS A 82 -1.74 3.89 2.83
C LYS A 82 -0.69 4.97 2.63
N THR A 83 -0.57 5.88 3.57
CA THR A 83 0.47 6.92 3.58
C THR A 83 1.89 6.37 3.71
N SER A 84 2.03 5.12 4.18
CA SER A 84 3.30 4.41 4.27
C SER A 84 3.82 3.85 2.94
N THR A 85 3.02 3.94 1.88
CA THR A 85 3.40 3.58 0.50
C THR A 85 3.89 4.82 -0.23
N PRO A 86 4.97 4.76 -1.01
CA PRO A 86 5.46 5.89 -1.82
C PRO A 86 4.35 6.47 -2.70
N ALA A 87 4.31 7.80 -2.84
CA ALA A 87 3.25 8.49 -3.56
C ALA A 87 3.08 8.03 -5.03
N PRO A 88 4.16 7.88 -5.83
CA PRO A 88 4.05 7.34 -7.19
C PRO A 88 3.44 5.94 -7.21
N CYS A 89 3.84 5.05 -6.30
CA CYS A 89 3.28 3.70 -6.22
C CYS A 89 1.79 3.68 -5.88
N ARG A 90 1.31 4.63 -5.05
CA ARG A 90 -0.13 4.72 -4.75
C ARG A 90 -0.94 5.06 -6.00
N THR A 91 -0.43 5.93 -6.87
CA THR A 91 -1.06 6.25 -8.15
C THR A 91 -1.02 5.05 -9.09
N MET A 92 0.16 4.46 -9.28
CA MET A 92 0.33 3.25 -10.10
C MET A 92 -0.59 2.10 -9.66
N LEU A 93 -0.72 1.86 -8.34
CA LEU A 93 -1.62 0.85 -7.79
C LEU A 93 -3.09 1.14 -8.11
N LYS A 94 -3.53 2.39 -7.98
CA LYS A 94 -4.91 2.76 -8.31
C LYS A 94 -5.23 2.56 -9.78
N ASP A 95 -4.28 2.89 -10.66
CA ASP A 95 -4.48 2.74 -12.09
C ASP A 95 -4.42 1.25 -12.51
N ALA A 96 -3.52 0.45 -11.91
CA ALA A 96 -3.54 -1.01 -12.07
C ALA A 96 -4.89 -1.60 -11.66
N PHE A 97 -5.48 -1.14 -10.56
CA PHE A 97 -6.78 -1.65 -10.10
C PHE A 97 -7.94 -1.22 -10.99
N LYS A 98 -7.86 -0.07 -11.68
CA LYS A 98 -8.85 0.29 -12.71
C LYS A 98 -8.77 -0.67 -13.89
N ILE A 99 -7.56 -0.98 -14.37
CA ILE A 99 -7.35 -1.95 -15.46
C ILE A 99 -7.91 -3.31 -15.03
N LEU A 100 -7.62 -3.75 -13.81
CA LEU A 100 -8.10 -5.01 -13.26
C LEU A 100 -9.63 -5.09 -13.19
N MET A 101 -10.32 -3.96 -12.97
CA MET A 101 -11.80 -3.92 -12.93
C MET A 101 -12.46 -3.89 -14.31
N SER A 102 -11.77 -3.46 -15.36
CA SER A 102 -12.39 -3.27 -16.69
C SER A 102 -11.63 -3.89 -17.86
N GLY A 103 -10.33 -4.19 -17.66
CA GLY A 103 -9.43 -4.66 -18.71
C GLY A 103 -9.17 -6.16 -18.67
N THR A 104 -8.07 -6.56 -19.28
CA THR A 104 -7.58 -7.93 -19.45
C THR A 104 -6.29 -8.16 -18.67
N GLU A 105 -5.90 -9.43 -18.52
CA GLU A 105 -4.62 -9.83 -17.92
C GLU A 105 -3.43 -9.24 -18.69
N ASP A 106 -3.45 -9.31 -20.01
CA ASP A 106 -2.37 -8.78 -20.86
C ASP A 106 -2.18 -7.27 -20.65
N GLU A 107 -3.26 -6.50 -20.63
CA GLU A 107 -3.21 -5.05 -20.34
C GLU A 107 -2.63 -4.76 -18.96
N CYS A 108 -2.96 -5.61 -17.97
CA CYS A 108 -2.42 -5.48 -16.62
C CYS A 108 -0.92 -5.76 -16.60
N ILE A 109 -0.45 -6.80 -17.27
CA ILE A 109 0.97 -7.15 -17.38
C ILE A 109 1.74 -6.02 -18.08
N GLU A 110 1.23 -5.51 -19.21
CA GLU A 110 1.85 -4.39 -19.93
C GLU A 110 1.96 -3.14 -19.06
N TYR A 111 0.93 -2.86 -18.28
CA TYR A 111 0.94 -1.74 -17.34
C TYR A 111 1.97 -1.94 -16.21
N ILE A 112 2.10 -3.15 -15.67
CA ILE A 112 3.12 -3.49 -14.65
C ILE A 112 4.53 -3.23 -15.20
N GLU A 113 4.83 -3.64 -16.42
CA GLU A 113 6.15 -3.41 -17.04
C GLU A 113 6.42 -1.93 -17.32
N LYS A 114 5.40 -1.19 -17.74
CA LYS A 114 5.48 0.26 -17.86
C LYS A 114 5.80 0.91 -16.50
N CYS A 115 5.07 0.54 -15.45
CA CYS A 115 5.33 1.04 -14.10
C CYS A 115 6.75 0.71 -13.61
N ARG A 116 7.26 -0.50 -13.90
CA ARG A 116 8.64 -0.91 -13.58
C ARG A 116 9.68 0.02 -14.22
N THR A 117 9.46 0.38 -15.46
CA THR A 117 10.35 1.27 -16.22
C THR A 117 10.31 2.70 -15.69
N GLU A 118 9.11 3.23 -15.47
CA GLU A 118 8.89 4.57 -14.91
C GLU A 118 9.49 4.68 -13.51
N PHE A 119 9.26 3.69 -12.65
CA PHE A 119 9.75 3.67 -11.28
C PHE A 119 11.28 3.76 -11.20
N LYS A 120 12.00 3.08 -12.10
CA LYS A 120 13.47 3.11 -12.16
C LYS A 120 14.04 4.47 -12.55
N SER A 121 13.24 5.35 -13.14
CA SER A 121 13.65 6.71 -13.52
C SER A 121 13.41 7.74 -12.42
N LEU A 122 12.69 7.38 -11.35
CA LEU A 122 12.38 8.28 -10.25
C LEU A 122 13.58 8.46 -9.31
N PRO A 123 13.72 9.62 -8.66
CA PRO A 123 14.77 9.84 -7.68
C PRO A 123 14.51 9.00 -6.40
N PRO A 124 15.56 8.71 -5.61
CA PRO A 124 15.44 7.92 -4.37
C PRO A 124 14.37 8.44 -3.41
N GLU A 125 14.17 9.75 -3.33
CA GLU A 125 13.19 10.38 -2.45
C GLU A 125 11.75 10.01 -2.78
N GLU A 126 11.44 9.77 -4.05
CA GLU A 126 10.08 9.43 -4.50
C GLU A 126 9.77 7.96 -4.37
N VAL A 127 10.80 7.09 -4.47
CA VAL A 127 10.62 5.64 -4.37
C VAL A 127 10.74 5.12 -2.94
N SER A 128 11.22 5.94 -2.01
CA SER A 128 11.44 5.55 -0.61
C SER A 128 10.16 5.48 0.21
N PHE A 129 10.11 4.54 1.16
CA PHE A 129 8.96 4.31 2.02
C PHE A 129 8.87 5.35 3.14
N PRO A 130 7.76 6.12 3.22
CA PRO A 130 7.52 7.00 4.37
C PRO A 130 7.29 6.20 5.65
N ARG A 131 7.92 6.62 6.75
CA ARG A 131 7.74 6.07 8.10
C ARG A 131 7.89 7.16 9.15
N THR A 132 7.58 6.82 10.40
CA THR A 132 7.89 7.66 11.55
C THR A 132 9.01 7.00 12.34
N ALA A 133 10.06 7.74 12.65
CA ALA A 133 11.14 7.28 13.52
C ALA A 133 10.62 7.19 14.97
N SER A 134 10.58 6.00 15.54
CA SER A 134 10.09 5.77 16.90
C SER A 134 11.10 4.97 17.70
N ASN A 135 11.38 5.43 18.94
CA ASN A 135 12.29 4.76 19.86
C ASN A 135 13.70 4.51 19.27
N VAL A 136 14.24 5.45 18.52
CA VAL A 136 15.58 5.33 17.88
C VAL A 136 16.65 4.98 18.93
N GLU A 137 16.63 5.66 20.08
CA GLU A 137 17.60 5.46 21.17
C GLU A 137 17.54 4.04 21.77
N LYS A 138 16.35 3.43 21.85
CA LYS A 138 16.16 2.06 22.36
C LYS A 138 16.98 1.03 21.58
N TRP A 139 17.21 1.29 20.30
CA TRP A 139 17.87 0.36 19.40
C TRP A 139 19.38 0.61 19.24
N HIS A 140 19.91 1.69 19.82
CA HIS A 140 21.36 1.87 19.91
C HIS A 140 22.01 0.78 20.77
N SER A 141 23.14 0.27 20.30
CA SER A 141 23.97 -0.71 21.02
C SER A 141 25.32 -0.09 21.34
N SER A 142 25.89 -0.47 22.49
CA SER A 142 27.24 -0.04 22.89
C SER A 142 28.35 -0.80 22.14
N SER A 143 28.06 -2.02 21.67
CA SER A 143 29.02 -2.86 20.93
C SER A 143 28.90 -2.70 19.42
N ASP A 144 27.69 -2.53 18.95
CA ASP A 144 27.33 -2.39 17.52
C ASP A 144 26.49 -1.14 17.35
N LEU A 145 26.39 -0.62 16.11
CA LEU A 145 25.61 0.59 15.85
C LEU A 145 24.14 0.42 16.26
N TYR A 146 23.59 -0.79 16.12
CA TYR A 146 22.20 -1.10 16.46
C TYR A 146 22.04 -2.53 17.02
N GLY A 147 21.00 -2.75 17.83
CA GLY A 147 20.70 -4.05 18.44
C GLY A 147 20.01 -5.02 17.46
N LYS A 148 20.12 -6.33 17.78
CA LYS A 148 19.45 -7.39 17.02
C LYS A 148 17.92 -7.21 17.01
N GLY A 149 17.28 -7.38 15.84
CA GLY A 149 15.83 -7.19 15.67
C GLY A 149 15.39 -5.74 15.47
N CYS A 150 16.33 -4.81 15.32
CA CYS A 150 16.04 -3.41 15.02
C CYS A 150 15.16 -3.31 13.74
N PRO A 151 14.03 -2.58 13.80
CA PRO A 151 13.19 -2.35 12.61
C PRO A 151 14.00 -1.68 11.50
N ILE A 152 13.79 -2.09 10.25
CA ILE A 152 14.62 -1.69 9.12
C ILE A 152 14.74 -0.16 8.95
N HIS A 153 13.64 0.58 9.08
CA HIS A 153 13.64 2.04 8.97
C HIS A 153 14.35 2.73 10.13
N ILE A 154 14.33 2.14 11.35
CA ILE A 154 15.06 2.64 12.50
C ILE A 154 16.55 2.34 12.34
N ARG A 155 16.90 1.13 11.85
CA ARG A 155 18.28 0.79 11.50
C ARG A 155 18.85 1.78 10.49
N GLY A 156 18.08 2.07 9.42
CA GLY A 156 18.46 3.10 8.45
C GLY A 156 18.66 4.48 9.06
N ALA A 157 17.84 4.88 10.05
CA ALA A 157 17.97 6.15 10.76
C ALA A 157 19.23 6.21 11.63
N ILE A 158 19.55 5.14 12.34
CA ILE A 158 20.78 5.05 13.14
C ILE A 158 22.02 5.13 12.24
N LEU A 159 22.00 4.41 11.12
CA LEU A 159 23.10 4.45 10.14
C LEU A 159 23.28 5.84 9.53
N TYR A 160 22.17 6.48 9.16
CA TYR A 160 22.18 7.86 8.66
C TYR A 160 22.80 8.82 9.69
N ASN A 161 22.32 8.82 10.93
CA ASN A 161 22.85 9.69 11.99
C ASN A 161 24.35 9.44 12.26
N HIS A 162 24.77 8.18 12.26
CA HIS A 162 26.16 7.82 12.47
C HIS A 162 27.06 8.35 11.33
N TRP A 163 26.67 8.11 10.08
CA TRP A 163 27.53 8.42 8.94
C TRP A 163 27.50 9.89 8.55
N THR A 164 26.39 10.59 8.72
CA THR A 164 26.36 12.06 8.51
C THR A 164 27.28 12.78 9.50
N LYS A 165 27.27 12.35 10.76
CA LYS A 165 28.17 12.89 11.77
C LYS A 165 29.62 12.51 11.51
N LYS A 166 29.92 11.26 11.17
CA LYS A 166 31.28 10.76 10.92
C LYS A 166 31.94 11.42 9.68
N LYS A 167 31.13 11.76 8.67
CA LYS A 167 31.58 12.48 7.48
C LYS A 167 31.49 14.01 7.60
N GLU A 168 31.13 14.52 8.77
CA GLU A 168 31.01 15.96 9.07
C GLU A 168 30.04 16.72 8.14
N ILE A 169 28.98 16.03 7.68
CA ILE A 169 27.92 16.57 6.82
C ILE A 169 26.61 16.84 7.57
N ASP A 170 26.61 16.70 8.89
CA ASP A 170 25.45 16.94 9.76
C ASP A 170 25.00 18.40 9.79
N HIS A 171 25.84 19.35 9.36
CA HIS A 171 25.44 20.73 9.11
C HIS A 171 24.45 20.88 7.93
N LYS A 172 24.48 19.95 6.97
CA LYS A 172 23.57 19.91 5.82
C LYS A 172 22.39 18.97 6.08
N TYR A 173 22.63 17.87 6.77
CA TYR A 173 21.68 16.80 7.00
C TYR A 173 21.33 16.68 8.50
N ALA A 174 20.15 17.20 8.88
CA ALA A 174 19.72 17.17 10.27
C ALA A 174 19.63 15.74 10.85
N THR A 175 20.03 15.60 12.08
CA THR A 175 19.97 14.30 12.81
C THR A 175 18.52 13.86 12.99
N ILE A 176 18.20 12.63 12.62
CA ILE A 176 16.87 12.03 12.81
C ILE A 176 16.62 11.81 14.30
N GLN A 177 15.49 12.34 14.79
CA GLN A 177 15.04 12.23 16.16
C GLN A 177 13.73 11.41 16.28
N ASN A 178 13.37 11.05 17.51
CA ASN A 178 12.11 10.38 17.79
C ASN A 178 10.90 11.24 17.37
N GLY A 179 9.94 10.62 16.69
CA GLY A 179 8.72 11.27 16.21
C GLY A 179 8.82 11.87 14.81
N GLU A 180 10.02 11.99 14.25
CA GLU A 180 10.20 12.59 12.92
C GLU A 180 9.67 11.71 11.80
N LYS A 181 9.17 12.35 10.76
CA LYS A 181 8.81 11.72 9.50
C LYS A 181 10.06 11.50 8.69
N ILE A 182 10.32 10.25 8.37
CA ILE A 182 11.47 9.82 7.59
C ILE A 182 11.03 9.03 6.37
N LYS A 183 11.93 8.87 5.44
CA LYS A 183 11.82 7.92 4.32
C LYS A 183 12.97 6.93 4.44
N PHE A 184 12.75 5.69 4.00
CA PHE A 184 13.83 4.72 3.89
C PHE A 184 13.79 3.99 2.55
N CYS A 185 14.95 3.62 2.04
CA CYS A 185 15.06 2.77 0.87
C CYS A 185 16.02 1.61 1.11
N TYR A 186 15.80 0.54 0.36
CA TYR A 186 16.69 -0.59 0.30
C TYR A 186 17.93 -0.26 -0.54
N LEU A 187 19.07 -0.83 -0.12
CA LEU A 187 20.34 -0.70 -0.82
C LEU A 187 20.83 -2.07 -1.29
N LYS A 188 21.40 -2.12 -2.48
CA LYS A 188 22.13 -3.29 -2.98
C LYS A 188 23.41 -3.49 -2.18
N THR A 189 23.75 -4.73 -1.91
CA THR A 189 25.03 -5.14 -1.33
C THR A 189 25.81 -5.98 -2.35
N PRO A 190 27.14 -5.88 -2.37
CA PRO A 190 27.99 -5.09 -1.49
C PRO A 190 27.97 -3.59 -1.80
N ASN A 191 28.01 -2.77 -0.76
CA ASN A 191 28.30 -1.34 -0.83
C ASN A 191 29.33 -1.01 0.27
N TRP A 192 29.87 0.21 0.25
CA TRP A 192 30.94 0.58 1.20
C TRP A 192 30.49 0.56 2.67
N MET A 193 29.17 0.72 2.91
CA MET A 193 28.58 0.73 4.25
C MET A 193 28.31 -0.70 4.78
N HIS A 194 28.34 -1.71 3.90
CA HIS A 194 27.97 -3.12 4.17
C HIS A 194 26.55 -3.28 4.72
N GLU A 195 25.65 -2.36 4.38
CA GLU A 195 24.27 -2.31 4.87
C GLU A 195 23.27 -2.27 3.71
N ASN A 196 22.08 -2.82 3.95
CA ASN A 196 21.04 -2.91 2.92
C ASN A 196 19.92 -1.89 3.06
N VAL A 197 20.12 -0.84 3.85
CA VAL A 197 19.11 0.20 4.09
C VAL A 197 19.77 1.53 4.47
N ILE A 198 19.14 2.63 4.06
CA ILE A 198 19.39 3.98 4.58
C ILE A 198 18.04 4.67 4.79
N SER A 199 17.94 5.48 5.84
CA SER A 199 16.81 6.41 6.04
C SER A 199 17.30 7.85 5.95
N PHE A 200 16.38 8.76 5.67
CA PHE A 200 16.64 10.20 5.59
C PHE A 200 15.35 10.97 5.86
N ILE A 201 15.45 12.28 6.15
CA ILE A 201 14.29 13.11 6.48
C ILE A 201 13.59 13.57 5.18
N GLN A 202 14.23 14.39 4.40
CA GLN A 202 13.67 15.02 3.19
C GLN A 202 14.48 14.62 1.95
N ASP A 203 15.74 14.98 1.92
CA ASP A 203 16.63 14.78 0.80
C ASP A 203 17.53 13.54 1.01
N PHE A 204 17.75 12.80 -0.05
CA PHE A 204 18.66 11.65 -0.01
C PHE A 204 20.11 12.14 0.18
N PRO A 205 20.89 11.56 1.12
CA PRO A 205 22.24 12.02 1.42
C PRO A 205 23.23 11.60 0.33
N THR A 206 23.27 12.35 -0.76
CA THR A 206 24.12 12.06 -1.95
C THR A 206 25.60 12.03 -1.62
N GLU A 207 26.06 12.80 -0.62
CA GLU A 207 27.46 12.80 -0.14
C GLU A 207 27.89 11.46 0.52
N LEU A 208 26.92 10.58 0.77
CA LEU A 208 27.23 9.22 1.21
C LEU A 208 27.54 8.27 0.03
N ASP A 209 27.45 8.74 -1.22
CA ASP A 209 27.67 7.91 -2.44
C ASP A 209 26.86 6.60 -2.45
N LEU A 210 25.62 6.65 -1.95
CA LEU A 210 24.72 5.50 -1.88
C LEU A 210 23.62 5.50 -2.95
N ASP A 211 23.48 6.59 -3.71
CA ASP A 211 22.49 6.75 -4.78
C ASP A 211 22.56 5.64 -5.83
N LYS A 212 23.79 5.24 -6.23
CA LYS A 212 24.06 4.14 -7.16
C LYS A 212 23.75 2.75 -6.60
N HIS A 213 23.61 2.66 -5.30
CA HIS A 213 23.33 1.41 -4.60
C HIS A 213 21.85 1.24 -4.23
N VAL A 214 20.98 2.20 -4.57
CA VAL A 214 19.52 2.05 -4.33
C VAL A 214 19.01 0.82 -5.08
N ASP A 215 18.36 -0.08 -4.35
CA ASP A 215 17.79 -1.30 -4.91
C ASP A 215 16.38 -1.04 -5.44
N TYR A 216 16.30 -0.45 -6.63
CA TYR A 216 15.04 -0.14 -7.28
C TYR A 216 14.17 -1.37 -7.55
N ASP A 217 14.77 -2.54 -7.80
CA ASP A 217 14.01 -3.77 -8.07
C ASP A 217 13.33 -4.28 -6.80
N LEU A 218 14.06 -4.33 -5.68
CA LEU A 218 13.48 -4.69 -4.39
C LEU A 218 12.47 -3.63 -3.91
N GLN A 219 12.77 -2.36 -4.14
CA GLN A 219 11.91 -1.23 -3.79
C GLN A 219 10.57 -1.32 -4.54
N PHE A 220 10.61 -1.58 -5.86
CA PHE A 220 9.44 -1.77 -6.71
C PHE A 220 8.65 -3.01 -6.29
N SER A 221 9.34 -4.12 -6.06
CA SER A 221 8.69 -5.35 -5.57
C SER A 221 7.87 -5.07 -4.31
N LYS A 222 8.48 -4.46 -3.30
CA LYS A 222 7.83 -4.19 -2.01
C LYS A 222 6.75 -3.12 -2.06
N ALA A 223 6.93 -2.08 -2.88
CA ALA A 223 6.02 -0.94 -2.93
C ALA A 223 4.82 -1.15 -3.85
N PHE A 224 4.99 -1.91 -4.93
CA PHE A 224 4.01 -2.07 -5.99
C PHE A 224 3.68 -3.53 -6.30
N LEU A 225 4.69 -4.37 -6.60
CA LEU A 225 4.44 -5.71 -7.15
C LEU A 225 3.82 -6.66 -6.13
N ASP A 226 4.37 -6.72 -4.89
CA ASP A 226 3.81 -7.57 -3.82
C ASP A 226 2.34 -7.22 -3.53
N PRO A 227 1.94 -5.92 -3.36
CA PRO A 227 0.54 -5.52 -3.22
C PRO A 227 -0.36 -5.91 -4.39
N VAL A 228 0.10 -5.75 -5.64
CA VAL A 228 -0.65 -6.12 -6.84
C VAL A 228 -0.83 -7.62 -6.91
N LYS A 229 0.24 -8.37 -6.71
CA LYS A 229 0.24 -9.84 -6.78
C LYS A 229 -0.82 -10.46 -5.86
N VAL A 230 -0.94 -9.99 -4.62
CA VAL A 230 -1.97 -10.49 -3.67
C VAL A 230 -3.38 -10.37 -4.25
N ILE A 231 -3.64 -9.37 -5.11
CA ILE A 231 -4.95 -9.16 -5.72
C ILE A 231 -5.10 -10.00 -6.98
N LEU A 232 -4.06 -10.06 -7.82
CA LEU A 232 -4.06 -10.88 -9.03
C LEU A 232 -4.20 -12.37 -8.70
N ASP A 233 -3.55 -12.86 -7.63
CA ASP A 233 -3.67 -14.23 -7.15
C ASP A 233 -5.14 -14.61 -6.81
N CYS A 234 -5.96 -13.65 -6.35
CA CYS A 234 -7.39 -13.90 -6.05
C CYS A 234 -8.24 -14.17 -7.30
N ILE A 235 -7.80 -13.71 -8.47
CA ILE A 235 -8.50 -13.88 -9.75
C ILE A 235 -7.77 -14.80 -10.73
N GLY A 236 -6.62 -15.36 -10.30
CA GLY A 236 -5.82 -16.29 -11.10
C GLY A 236 -5.01 -15.61 -12.21
N TRP A 237 -4.74 -14.30 -12.11
CA TRP A 237 -3.90 -13.56 -13.04
C TRP A 237 -2.44 -13.55 -12.58
N GLU A 238 -1.52 -13.46 -13.56
CA GLU A 238 -0.08 -13.39 -13.30
C GLU A 238 0.44 -11.96 -13.39
N THR A 239 1.61 -11.73 -12.79
CA THR A 239 2.30 -10.42 -12.85
C THR A 239 3.24 -10.30 -14.04
N GLU A 240 3.55 -11.40 -14.72
CA GLU A 240 4.50 -11.48 -15.83
C GLU A 240 4.00 -12.54 -16.84
N ARG A 241 4.30 -12.35 -18.11
CA ARG A 241 3.98 -13.35 -19.14
C ARG A 241 4.77 -14.63 -18.87
N LYS A 242 4.07 -15.76 -18.75
CA LYS A 242 4.74 -17.06 -18.67
C LYS A 242 5.34 -17.38 -20.03
N ASN A 243 6.63 -17.63 -20.09
CA ASN A 243 7.25 -18.25 -21.25
C ASN A 243 6.79 -19.71 -21.33
N THR A 244 5.70 -19.98 -22.04
CA THR A 244 5.28 -21.34 -22.36
C THR A 244 6.11 -21.86 -23.54
N LEU A 245 6.34 -23.16 -23.58
CA LEU A 245 7.04 -23.79 -24.75
C LEU A 245 6.37 -23.43 -26.07
N GLU A 246 5.07 -23.16 -26.09
CA GLU A 246 4.30 -22.72 -27.25
C GLU A 246 4.73 -21.33 -27.76
N SER A 247 5.21 -20.42 -26.89
CA SER A 247 5.74 -19.11 -27.30
C SER A 247 7.09 -19.19 -28.02
N PHE A 248 7.77 -20.36 -28.03
CA PHE A 248 9.00 -20.58 -28.79
C PHE A 248 8.73 -21.12 -30.20
N PHE A 249 7.48 -21.50 -30.50
CA PHE A 249 7.11 -22.08 -31.79
C PHE A 249 6.13 -21.19 -32.60
N SER A 250 5.80 -20.00 -32.08
CA SER A 250 5.04 -18.96 -32.75
C SER A 250 5.96 -17.79 -33.17
#